data_e259c306b479a01515d138083435eabf
#
_entry.id   e259c306b479a01515d138083435eabf
#
_cell.length_a   1.000
_cell.length_b   1.000
_cell.length_c   1.000
_cell.angle_alpha   90.00
_cell.angle_beta   90.00
_cell.angle_gamma   90.00
#
_symmetry.space_group_name_H-M   'P 1'
#
loop_
_entity.id
_entity.type
_entity.pdbx_description
1 polymer ?
#
loop_
_entity_poly.entity_id
_entity_poly.type
_entity_poly.pdbx_seq_one_letter_code
_entity_poly.pdbx_strand_id
1 'polypeptide(L)'
;YNLLGYLIDKGLTTYVINPLHTNLFRKSQSLRQTKTDKVDARTIASMLMSDVNLKSYSDTSYHNEELKSLTRYRFDKVKERSALKVSISRLVCILFPELENLVPTLHMASVYALLSEFPSATHIASAHLTRLTNLLKTASKGRYDKETAILFRNTARSSIGSNMPAKALELMHTIRLIQELNSEIAEIESVIQTIMDKLNPP
;
A
#
# COMPACT_ATOMS: atom_id res chain seq x y z
N TYR A 1 20.96 8.76 -6.84
CA TYR A 1 20.05 9.82 -7.33
C TYR A 1 20.63 11.22 -7.15
N ASN A 2 21.27 11.54 -6.01
CA ASN A 2 21.79 12.90 -5.76
C ASN A 2 22.84 13.35 -6.77
N LEU A 3 23.76 12.46 -7.17
CA LEU A 3 24.78 12.77 -8.18
C LEU A 3 24.16 13.05 -9.55
N LEU A 4 23.15 12.25 -9.94
CA LEU A 4 22.46 12.42 -11.23
C LEU A 4 21.73 13.76 -11.29
N GLY A 5 20.94 14.10 -10.25
CA GLY A 5 20.28 15.38 -10.14
C GLY A 5 21.26 16.56 -10.22
N TYR A 6 22.35 16.49 -9.47
CA TYR A 6 23.39 17.51 -9.49
C TYR A 6 24.00 17.72 -10.89
N LEU A 7 24.29 16.63 -11.62
CA LEU A 7 24.84 16.72 -12.97
C LEU A 7 23.86 17.35 -13.96
N ILE A 8 22.58 17.02 -13.86
CA ILE A 8 21.51 17.60 -14.69
C ILE A 8 21.35 19.09 -14.38
N ASP A 9 21.30 19.49 -13.11
CA ASP A 9 21.18 20.89 -12.67
C ASP A 9 22.35 21.75 -13.15
N LYS A 10 23.53 21.12 -13.34
CA LYS A 10 24.71 21.78 -13.95
C LYS A 10 24.71 21.82 -15.48
N GLY A 11 23.64 21.35 -16.13
CA GLY A 11 23.49 21.30 -17.56
C GLY A 11 24.41 20.30 -18.26
N LEU A 12 24.95 19.32 -17.52
CA LEU A 12 25.86 18.32 -18.09
C LEU A 12 25.05 17.22 -18.77
N THR A 13 25.40 16.89 -20.00
CA THR A 13 24.79 15.76 -20.72
C THR A 13 25.12 14.46 -20.01
N THR A 14 24.13 13.85 -19.41
CA THR A 14 24.29 12.68 -18.51
C THR A 14 23.65 11.46 -19.13
N TYR A 15 24.34 10.32 -19.07
CA TYR A 15 23.84 9.03 -19.54
C TYR A 15 23.72 8.05 -18.38
N VAL A 16 22.55 7.43 -18.22
CA VAL A 16 22.34 6.36 -17.25
C VAL A 16 22.43 5.03 -17.98
N ILE A 17 23.47 4.25 -17.70
CA ILE A 17 23.74 2.99 -18.37
C ILE A 17 23.48 1.82 -17.42
N ASN A 18 22.72 0.84 -17.89
CA ASN A 18 22.51 -0.39 -17.12
C ASN A 18 23.85 -1.15 -16.96
N PRO A 19 24.26 -1.54 -15.73
CA PRO A 19 25.48 -2.31 -15.49
C PRO A 19 25.63 -3.60 -16.31
N LEU A 20 24.50 -4.20 -16.71
CA LEU A 20 24.52 -5.35 -17.62
C LEU A 20 25.09 -4.99 -19.00
N HIS A 21 24.76 -3.82 -19.55
CA HIS A 21 25.25 -3.37 -20.84
C HIS A 21 26.76 -3.10 -20.78
N THR A 22 27.24 -2.43 -19.72
CA THR A 22 28.68 -2.21 -19.53
C THR A 22 29.45 -3.52 -19.39
N ASN A 23 28.88 -4.53 -18.72
CA ASN A 23 29.49 -5.83 -18.56
C ASN A 23 29.52 -6.61 -19.90
N LEU A 24 28.44 -6.58 -20.68
CA LEU A 24 28.39 -7.21 -22.01
C LEU A 24 29.38 -6.54 -22.97
N PHE A 25 29.43 -5.20 -22.98
CA PHE A 25 30.37 -4.44 -23.79
C PHE A 25 31.83 -4.74 -23.41
N ARG A 26 32.15 -4.83 -22.12
CA ARG A 26 33.47 -5.28 -21.64
C ARG A 26 33.83 -6.67 -22.16
N LYS A 27 32.88 -7.63 -22.07
CA LYS A 27 33.09 -9.01 -22.56
C LYS A 27 33.31 -9.09 -24.07
N SER A 28 32.70 -8.19 -24.85
CA SER A 28 32.91 -8.10 -26.30
C SER A 28 34.27 -7.55 -26.66
N GLN A 29 34.86 -6.70 -25.79
CA GLN A 29 36.17 -6.07 -26.04
C GLN A 29 37.36 -6.91 -25.56
N SER A 30 37.20 -7.76 -24.54
CA SER A 30 38.28 -8.56 -24.00
C SER A 30 37.77 -9.81 -23.26
N LEU A 31 38.43 -10.95 -23.52
CA LEU A 31 38.21 -12.19 -22.79
C LEU A 31 38.82 -12.18 -21.38
N ARG A 32 39.61 -11.16 -21.02
CA ARG A 32 40.20 -11.04 -19.69
C ARG A 32 39.17 -10.63 -18.66
N GLN A 33 39.09 -11.40 -17.58
CA GLN A 33 38.13 -11.17 -16.48
C GLN A 33 38.62 -10.16 -15.43
N THR A 34 39.71 -9.43 -15.67
CA THR A 34 40.25 -8.47 -14.70
C THR A 34 39.28 -7.31 -14.51
N LYS A 35 38.75 -7.18 -13.28
CA LYS A 35 37.85 -6.10 -12.88
C LYS A 35 38.62 -5.13 -11.98
N THR A 36 38.87 -3.95 -12.46
CA THR A 36 39.45 -2.83 -11.71
C THR A 36 38.71 -1.55 -12.11
N ASP A 37 38.65 -0.56 -11.23
CA ASP A 37 38.01 0.73 -11.51
C ASP A 37 38.54 1.39 -12.76
N LYS A 38 39.86 1.24 -13.01
CA LYS A 38 40.52 1.76 -14.24
C LYS A 38 40.02 1.07 -15.52
N VAL A 39 39.78 -0.23 -15.46
CA VAL A 39 39.21 -1.00 -16.58
C VAL A 39 37.76 -0.63 -16.79
N ASP A 40 36.98 -0.49 -15.72
CA ASP A 40 35.57 -0.11 -15.79
C ASP A 40 35.43 1.31 -16.34
N ALA A 41 36.24 2.27 -15.90
CA ALA A 41 36.26 3.63 -16.44
C ALA A 41 36.59 3.68 -17.93
N ARG A 42 37.60 2.92 -18.39
CA ARG A 42 37.93 2.79 -19.81
C ARG A 42 36.81 2.17 -20.62
N THR A 43 36.17 1.13 -20.09
CA THR A 43 35.03 0.46 -20.74
C THR A 43 33.90 1.45 -20.96
N ILE A 44 33.55 2.23 -19.93
CA ILE A 44 32.51 3.26 -20.01
C ILE A 44 32.87 4.34 -21.02
N ALA A 45 34.12 4.84 -21.02
CA ALA A 45 34.58 5.83 -21.98
C ALA A 45 34.53 5.29 -23.41
N SER A 46 34.99 4.06 -23.65
CA SER A 46 34.91 3.41 -24.96
C SER A 46 33.48 3.17 -25.43
N MET A 47 32.60 2.86 -24.51
CA MET A 47 31.17 2.69 -24.79
C MET A 47 30.49 4.00 -25.19
N LEU A 48 30.85 5.10 -24.54
CA LEU A 48 30.36 6.44 -24.88
C LEU A 48 30.92 6.93 -26.24
N MET A 49 32.13 6.52 -26.61
CA MET A 49 32.76 6.87 -27.88
C MET A 49 32.35 5.96 -29.04
N SER A 50 31.94 4.71 -28.76
CA SER A 50 31.37 3.86 -29.79
C SER A 50 29.93 4.33 -30.03
N ASP A 51 29.57 4.52 -31.28
CA ASP A 51 28.25 5.02 -31.72
C ASP A 51 27.11 4.07 -31.35
N VAL A 52 27.01 3.77 -30.06
CA VAL A 52 25.90 3.01 -29.46
C VAL A 52 24.77 4.01 -29.24
N ASN A 53 23.55 3.69 -29.63
CA ASN A 53 22.31 4.48 -29.44
C ASN A 53 22.02 4.76 -27.96
N LEU A 54 22.92 5.47 -27.29
CA LEU A 54 22.76 5.92 -25.91
C LEU A 54 21.86 7.15 -25.91
N LYS A 55 20.72 7.01 -25.21
CA LYS A 55 19.84 8.15 -24.98
C LYS A 55 20.32 8.92 -23.75
N SER A 56 20.52 10.23 -23.91
CA SER A 56 20.78 11.10 -22.75
C SER A 56 19.62 11.07 -21.77
N TYR A 57 19.93 11.16 -20.50
CA TYR A 57 18.92 11.28 -19.46
C TYR A 57 18.28 12.68 -19.56
N SER A 58 16.96 12.74 -19.69
CA SER A 58 16.18 13.98 -19.80
C SER A 58 15.29 14.18 -18.59
N ASP A 59 14.75 15.40 -18.40
CA ASP A 59 13.80 15.72 -17.31
C ASP A 59 12.58 14.80 -17.28
N THR A 60 12.12 14.32 -18.43
CA THR A 60 11.04 13.34 -18.52
C THR A 60 11.39 12.03 -17.80
N SER A 61 12.68 11.68 -17.75
CA SER A 61 13.17 10.49 -17.03
C SER A 61 13.13 10.68 -15.51
N TYR A 62 13.28 11.90 -15.00
CA TYR A 62 13.17 12.21 -13.58
C TYR A 62 11.74 11.95 -13.08
N HIS A 63 10.73 12.46 -13.77
CA HIS A 63 9.33 12.18 -13.43
C HIS A 63 8.98 10.69 -13.50
N ASN A 64 9.57 9.95 -14.44
CA ASN A 64 9.41 8.50 -14.52
C ASN A 64 10.03 7.78 -13.33
N GLU A 65 11.17 8.22 -12.81
CA GLU A 65 11.79 7.63 -11.61
C GLU A 65 11.00 7.96 -10.33
N GLU A 66 10.48 9.19 -10.22
CA GLU A 66 9.58 9.58 -9.13
C GLU A 66 8.30 8.72 -9.14
N LEU A 67 7.67 8.56 -10.30
CA LEU A 67 6.49 7.72 -10.50
C LEU A 67 6.77 6.26 -10.14
N LYS A 68 7.91 5.70 -10.53
CA LYS A 68 8.35 4.36 -10.12
C LYS A 68 8.51 4.24 -8.61
N SER A 69 9.12 5.24 -7.97
CA SER A 69 9.31 5.25 -6.52
C SER A 69 7.98 5.24 -5.79
N LEU A 70 7.05 6.13 -6.17
CA LEU A 70 5.71 6.22 -5.58
C LEU A 70 4.88 4.95 -5.83
N THR A 71 4.98 4.37 -7.02
CA THR A 71 4.26 3.13 -7.36
C THR A 71 4.75 1.94 -6.51
N ARG A 72 6.06 1.83 -6.27
CA ARG A 72 6.63 0.81 -5.37
C ARG A 72 6.20 1.05 -3.93
N TYR A 73 6.26 2.29 -3.47
CA TYR A 73 5.81 2.65 -2.12
C TYR A 73 4.32 2.34 -1.92
N ARG A 74 3.48 2.69 -2.90
CA ARG A 74 2.06 2.31 -2.90
C ARG A 74 1.86 0.79 -2.82
N PHE A 75 2.64 0.03 -3.61
CA PHE A 75 2.58 -1.43 -3.59
C PHE A 75 2.89 -2.00 -2.20
N ASP A 76 3.92 -1.49 -1.53
CA ASP A 76 4.30 -1.92 -0.18
C ASP A 76 3.18 -1.60 0.83
N LYS A 77 2.59 -0.39 0.77
CA LYS A 77 1.44 -0.01 1.62
C LYS A 77 0.20 -0.88 1.38
N VAL A 78 -0.09 -1.25 0.14
CA VAL A 78 -1.18 -2.18 -0.19
C VAL A 78 -0.90 -3.58 0.36
N LYS A 79 0.35 -4.03 0.33
CA LYS A 79 0.77 -5.30 0.93
C LYS A 79 0.61 -5.31 2.45
N GLU A 80 1.03 -4.24 3.14
CA GLU A 80 0.83 -4.04 4.57
C GLU A 80 -0.66 -4.07 4.93
N ARG A 81 -1.50 -3.33 4.17
CA ARG A 81 -2.95 -3.34 4.34
C ARG A 81 -3.54 -4.75 4.21
N SER A 82 -3.06 -5.53 3.27
CA SER A 82 -3.54 -6.92 3.07
C SER A 82 -3.18 -7.81 4.27
N ALA A 83 -2.01 -7.64 4.86
CA ALA A 83 -1.63 -8.36 6.08
C ALA A 83 -2.52 -7.98 7.27
N LEU A 84 -2.87 -6.69 7.43
CA LEU A 84 -3.80 -6.25 8.48
C LEU A 84 -5.21 -6.80 8.27
N LYS A 85 -5.70 -6.91 7.02
CA LYS A 85 -6.98 -7.55 6.73
C LYS A 85 -7.02 -9.00 7.22
N VAL A 86 -5.98 -9.77 6.95
CA VAL A 86 -5.86 -11.15 7.46
C VAL A 86 -5.87 -11.18 8.99
N SER A 87 -5.17 -10.23 9.64
CA SER A 87 -5.16 -10.12 11.10
C SER A 87 -6.55 -9.82 11.65
N ILE A 88 -7.30 -8.89 11.04
CA ILE A 88 -8.69 -8.57 11.43
C ILE A 88 -9.57 -9.81 11.30
N SER A 89 -9.53 -10.54 10.18
CA SER A 89 -10.33 -11.76 10.00
C SER A 89 -10.06 -12.79 11.09
N ARG A 90 -8.78 -13.00 11.43
CA ARG A 90 -8.38 -13.90 12.51
C ARG A 90 -8.90 -13.44 13.87
N LEU A 91 -8.85 -12.14 14.18
CA LEU A 91 -9.33 -11.59 15.45
C LEU A 91 -10.85 -11.66 15.54
N VAL A 92 -11.56 -11.40 14.45
CA VAL A 92 -13.03 -11.55 14.39
C VAL A 92 -13.43 -13.00 14.59
N CYS A 93 -12.73 -13.96 13.98
CA CYS A 93 -12.98 -15.39 14.20
C CYS A 93 -12.88 -15.80 15.69
N ILE A 94 -12.02 -15.12 16.47
CA ILE A 94 -11.89 -15.36 17.92
C ILE A 94 -13.01 -14.66 18.72
N LEU A 95 -13.31 -13.40 18.38
CA LEU A 95 -14.14 -12.50 19.19
C LEU A 95 -15.62 -12.52 18.82
N PHE A 96 -15.95 -12.76 17.54
CA PHE A 96 -17.32 -12.83 17.02
C PHE A 96 -17.32 -13.57 15.67
N PRO A 97 -17.15 -14.90 15.64
CA PRO A 97 -17.05 -15.69 14.40
C PRO A 97 -18.29 -15.58 13.51
N GLU A 98 -19.47 -15.45 14.08
CA GLU A 98 -20.74 -15.39 13.34
C GLU A 98 -20.88 -14.09 12.54
N LEU A 99 -20.09 -13.06 12.82
CA LEU A 99 -20.13 -11.78 12.10
C LEU A 99 -19.86 -11.95 10.60
N GLU A 100 -19.00 -12.90 10.23
CA GLU A 100 -18.69 -13.17 8.82
C GLU A 100 -19.91 -13.59 8.00
N ASN A 101 -20.86 -14.27 8.64
CA ASN A 101 -22.11 -14.69 8.00
C ASN A 101 -23.18 -13.58 7.93
N LEU A 102 -23.01 -12.51 8.70
CA LEU A 102 -23.95 -11.38 8.76
C LEU A 102 -23.65 -10.28 7.75
N VAL A 103 -22.46 -10.28 7.16
CA VAL A 103 -21.99 -9.22 6.28
C VAL A 103 -21.38 -9.78 4.99
N PRO A 104 -21.49 -9.07 3.87
CA PRO A 104 -20.87 -9.52 2.62
C PRO A 104 -19.35 -9.65 2.70
N THR A 105 -18.69 -8.83 3.51
CA THR A 105 -17.26 -8.90 3.82
C THR A 105 -16.96 -8.17 5.11
N LEU A 106 -16.00 -8.68 5.88
CA LEU A 106 -15.52 -8.05 7.12
C LEU A 106 -14.80 -6.70 6.86
N HIS A 107 -14.39 -6.43 5.62
CA HIS A 107 -13.55 -5.28 5.26
C HIS A 107 -14.34 -4.07 4.74
N MET A 108 -15.58 -3.92 5.20
CA MET A 108 -16.41 -2.74 4.92
C MET A 108 -16.23 -1.65 5.97
N ALA A 109 -16.39 -0.39 5.57
CA ALA A 109 -16.32 0.74 6.49
C ALA A 109 -17.31 0.63 7.65
N SER A 110 -18.53 0.12 7.39
CA SER A 110 -19.55 -0.10 8.42
C SER A 110 -19.18 -1.18 9.44
N VAL A 111 -18.49 -2.23 9.00
CA VAL A 111 -17.99 -3.28 9.91
C VAL A 111 -16.82 -2.75 10.74
N TYR A 112 -15.93 -1.99 10.14
CA TYR A 112 -14.84 -1.35 10.90
C TYR A 112 -15.36 -0.34 11.92
N ALA A 113 -16.37 0.46 11.57
CA ALA A 113 -17.02 1.35 12.52
C ALA A 113 -17.67 0.57 13.68
N LEU A 114 -18.38 -0.53 13.38
CA LEU A 114 -18.97 -1.41 14.39
C LEU A 114 -17.91 -1.96 15.33
N LEU A 115 -16.85 -2.57 14.79
CA LEU A 115 -15.82 -3.23 15.59
C LEU A 115 -14.89 -2.24 16.31
N SER A 116 -14.77 -1.01 15.86
CA SER A 116 -14.06 0.06 16.57
C SER A 116 -14.79 0.48 17.85
N GLU A 117 -16.12 0.44 17.85
CA GLU A 117 -16.93 0.82 19.01
C GLU A 117 -17.31 -0.41 19.88
N PHE A 118 -17.59 -1.54 19.22
CA PHE A 118 -18.02 -2.79 19.85
C PHE A 118 -17.13 -3.94 19.37
N PRO A 119 -15.93 -4.14 19.92
CA PRO A 119 -14.91 -5.02 19.37
C PRO A 119 -15.12 -6.51 19.58
N SER A 120 -16.21 -6.94 20.25
CA SER A 120 -16.52 -8.35 20.46
C SER A 120 -18.04 -8.61 20.50
N ALA A 121 -18.43 -9.87 20.39
CA ALA A 121 -19.82 -10.29 20.54
C ALA A 121 -20.42 -9.82 21.87
N THR A 122 -19.68 -9.89 22.97
CA THR A 122 -20.16 -9.45 24.30
C THR A 122 -20.47 -7.96 24.34
N HIS A 123 -19.65 -7.11 23.67
CA HIS A 123 -19.91 -5.68 23.58
C HIS A 123 -21.14 -5.37 22.73
N ILE A 124 -21.32 -6.06 21.60
CA ILE A 124 -22.50 -5.90 20.72
C ILE A 124 -23.77 -6.39 21.43
N ALA A 125 -23.70 -7.52 22.12
CA ALA A 125 -24.82 -8.10 22.84
C ALA A 125 -25.36 -7.19 23.96
N SER A 126 -24.47 -6.46 24.65
CA SER A 126 -24.79 -5.51 25.72
C SER A 126 -25.08 -4.09 25.21
N ALA A 127 -24.83 -3.80 23.92
CA ALA A 127 -25.03 -2.48 23.36
C ALA A 127 -26.50 -2.02 23.42
N HIS A 128 -26.70 -0.72 23.69
CA HIS A 128 -28.01 -0.12 23.57
C HIS A 128 -28.48 -0.11 22.12
N LEU A 129 -29.67 -0.66 21.85
CA LEU A 129 -30.14 -0.86 20.46
C LEU A 129 -30.15 0.41 19.62
N THR A 130 -30.59 1.53 20.19
CA THR A 130 -30.60 2.82 19.48
C THR A 130 -29.19 3.25 19.05
N ARG A 131 -28.20 3.08 19.94
CA ARG A 131 -26.80 3.42 19.64
C ARG A 131 -26.25 2.53 18.52
N LEU A 132 -26.48 1.21 18.62
CA LEU A 132 -26.07 0.25 17.59
C LEU A 132 -26.73 0.55 16.24
N THR A 133 -28.06 0.84 16.24
CA THR A 133 -28.80 1.20 15.02
C THR A 133 -28.24 2.46 14.37
N ASN A 134 -28.04 3.52 15.16
CA ASN A 134 -27.52 4.80 14.64
C ASN A 134 -26.12 4.65 14.05
N LEU A 135 -25.23 3.92 14.75
CA LEU A 135 -23.89 3.64 14.26
C LEU A 135 -23.92 2.90 12.90
N LEU A 136 -24.66 1.79 12.85
CA LEU A 136 -24.77 0.97 11.65
C LEU A 136 -25.40 1.77 10.49
N LYS A 137 -26.47 2.52 10.73
CA LYS A 137 -27.14 3.34 9.73
C LYS A 137 -26.20 4.41 9.16
N THR A 138 -25.50 5.14 10.02
CA THR A 138 -24.56 6.18 9.60
C THR A 138 -23.38 5.57 8.82
N ALA A 139 -22.74 4.54 9.35
CA ALA A 139 -21.55 3.93 8.76
C ALA A 139 -21.86 3.19 7.44
N SER A 140 -23.08 2.70 7.25
CA SER A 140 -23.51 2.01 6.02
C SER A 140 -24.18 2.94 5.00
N LYS A 141 -24.26 4.25 5.28
CA LYS A 141 -25.00 5.23 4.46
C LYS A 141 -26.47 4.82 4.28
N GLY A 142 -27.11 4.34 5.35
CA GLY A 142 -28.52 3.96 5.37
C GLY A 142 -28.83 2.55 4.89
N ARG A 143 -27.84 1.72 4.53
CA ARG A 143 -28.08 0.32 4.10
C ARG A 143 -28.51 -0.59 5.25
N TYR A 144 -28.03 -0.34 6.45
CA TYR A 144 -28.37 -1.10 7.66
C TYR A 144 -29.40 -0.29 8.46
N ASP A 145 -30.45 -0.97 8.84
CA ASP A 145 -31.60 -0.44 9.57
C ASP A 145 -31.68 -1.00 11.01
N LYS A 146 -32.80 -0.76 11.67
CA LYS A 146 -33.06 -1.26 13.02
C LYS A 146 -33.18 -2.79 13.05
N GLU A 147 -33.72 -3.41 12.01
CA GLU A 147 -33.88 -4.87 11.92
C GLU A 147 -32.51 -5.55 11.83
N THR A 148 -31.63 -5.00 11.01
CA THR A 148 -30.23 -5.43 10.92
C THR A 148 -29.52 -5.29 12.27
N ALA A 149 -29.70 -4.17 12.98
CA ALA A 149 -29.11 -3.99 14.31
C ALA A 149 -29.64 -5.01 15.34
N ILE A 150 -30.91 -5.35 15.27
CA ILE A 150 -31.52 -6.42 16.12
C ILE A 150 -30.90 -7.77 15.78
N LEU A 151 -30.74 -8.09 14.49
CA LEU A 151 -30.12 -9.33 14.06
C LEU A 151 -28.68 -9.45 14.58
N PHE A 152 -27.86 -8.42 14.40
CA PHE A 152 -26.47 -8.39 14.92
C PHE A 152 -26.43 -8.62 16.42
N ARG A 153 -27.28 -7.91 17.19
CA ARG A 153 -27.33 -8.03 18.65
C ARG A 153 -27.78 -9.41 19.09
N ASN A 154 -28.78 -10.00 18.44
CA ASN A 154 -29.30 -11.32 18.80
C ASN A 154 -28.29 -12.42 18.48
N THR A 155 -27.62 -12.37 17.30
CA THR A 155 -26.52 -13.28 16.96
C THR A 155 -25.36 -13.13 17.94
N ALA A 156 -25.03 -11.91 18.34
CA ALA A 156 -23.97 -11.67 19.32
C ALA A 156 -24.31 -12.26 20.72
N ARG A 157 -25.58 -12.32 21.11
CA ARG A 157 -26.00 -12.95 22.36
C ARG A 157 -25.86 -14.48 22.40
N SER A 158 -25.95 -15.11 21.24
CA SER A 158 -25.78 -16.57 21.08
C SER A 158 -24.39 -16.94 20.51
N SER A 159 -23.47 -15.97 20.40
CA SER A 159 -22.16 -16.18 19.85
C SER A 159 -21.30 -17.10 20.70
N ILE A 160 -20.52 -17.96 20.02
CA ILE A 160 -19.46 -18.79 20.63
C ILE A 160 -18.12 -18.02 20.75
N GLY A 161 -18.09 -16.74 20.36
CA GLY A 161 -16.91 -15.90 20.43
C GLY A 161 -16.35 -15.75 21.84
N SER A 162 -15.05 -15.72 21.95
CA SER A 162 -14.35 -15.63 23.24
C SER A 162 -14.36 -14.20 23.78
N ASN A 163 -14.59 -14.05 25.08
CA ASN A 163 -14.45 -12.76 25.75
C ASN A 163 -12.98 -12.55 26.15
N MET A 164 -12.20 -11.91 25.25
CA MET A 164 -10.77 -11.66 25.41
C MET A 164 -10.46 -10.16 25.25
N PRO A 165 -10.41 -9.37 26.35
CA PRO A 165 -10.18 -7.93 26.30
C PRO A 165 -8.89 -7.54 25.56
N ALA A 166 -7.80 -8.32 25.71
CA ALA A 166 -6.56 -8.06 25.01
C ALA A 166 -6.70 -8.20 23.48
N LYS A 167 -7.48 -9.19 23.00
CA LYS A 167 -7.78 -9.37 21.58
C LYS A 167 -8.73 -8.30 21.05
N ALA A 168 -9.67 -7.85 21.86
CA ALA A 168 -10.52 -6.72 21.53
C ALA A 168 -9.72 -5.43 21.33
N LEU A 169 -8.74 -5.17 22.21
CA LEU A 169 -7.82 -4.04 22.06
C LEU A 169 -6.95 -4.18 20.80
N GLU A 170 -6.39 -5.37 20.55
CA GLU A 170 -5.61 -5.67 19.33
C GLU A 170 -6.44 -5.39 18.07
N LEU A 171 -7.72 -5.80 18.05
CA LEU A 171 -8.63 -5.55 16.93
C LEU A 171 -8.86 -4.06 16.69
N MET A 172 -9.16 -3.30 17.73
CA MET A 172 -9.38 -1.85 17.62
C MET A 172 -8.13 -1.14 17.07
N HIS A 173 -6.94 -1.51 17.55
CA HIS A 173 -5.68 -0.94 17.05
C HIS A 173 -5.44 -1.32 15.58
N THR A 174 -5.68 -2.58 15.22
CA THR A 174 -5.51 -3.06 13.84
C THR A 174 -6.46 -2.33 12.87
N ILE A 175 -7.71 -2.07 13.29
CA ILE A 175 -8.67 -1.29 12.50
C ILE A 175 -8.20 0.15 12.33
N ARG A 176 -7.66 0.77 13.37
CA ARG A 176 -7.10 2.13 13.27
C ARG A 176 -5.95 2.20 12.27
N LEU A 177 -5.03 1.26 12.34
CA LEU A 177 -3.90 1.18 11.40
C LEU A 177 -4.35 0.99 9.95
N ILE A 178 -5.36 0.16 9.69
CA ILE A 178 -5.85 -0.03 8.32
C ILE A 178 -6.59 1.20 7.79
N GLN A 179 -7.24 1.98 8.65
CA GLN A 179 -7.85 3.26 8.27
C GLN A 179 -6.78 4.30 7.91
N GLU A 180 -5.70 4.38 8.68
CA GLU A 180 -4.53 5.22 8.40
C GLU A 180 -3.90 4.83 7.06
N LEU A 181 -3.60 3.55 6.84
CA LEU A 181 -3.06 3.06 5.57
C LEU A 181 -3.96 3.37 4.37
N ASN A 182 -5.28 3.33 4.54
CA ASN A 182 -6.19 3.71 3.46
C ASN A 182 -6.06 5.20 3.11
N SER A 183 -5.86 6.07 4.11
CA SER A 183 -5.63 7.50 3.91
C SER A 183 -4.29 7.75 3.20
N GLU A 184 -3.21 7.12 3.67
CA GLU A 184 -1.88 7.21 3.04
C GLU A 184 -1.89 6.72 1.58
N ILE A 185 -2.56 5.59 1.31
CA ILE A 185 -2.68 5.06 -0.06
C ILE A 185 -3.42 6.05 -0.97
N ALA A 186 -4.52 6.65 -0.49
CA ALA A 186 -5.27 7.64 -1.25
C ALA A 186 -4.44 8.91 -1.54
N GLU A 187 -3.62 9.35 -0.60
CA GLU A 187 -2.69 10.46 -0.79
C GLU A 187 -1.64 10.14 -1.85
N ILE A 188 -1.00 8.96 -1.76
CA ILE A 188 -0.02 8.51 -2.75
C ILE A 188 -0.66 8.42 -4.15
N GLU A 189 -1.87 7.89 -4.26
CA GLU A 189 -2.62 7.79 -5.53
C GLU A 189 -2.91 9.16 -6.12
N SER A 190 -3.25 10.15 -5.30
CA SER A 190 -3.45 11.53 -5.73
C SER A 190 -2.18 12.17 -6.30
N VAL A 191 -1.03 11.93 -5.64
CA VAL A 191 0.28 12.43 -6.12
C VAL A 191 0.66 11.75 -7.43
N ILE A 192 0.50 10.42 -7.53
CA ILE A 192 0.74 9.67 -8.77
C ILE A 192 -0.12 10.24 -9.91
N GLN A 193 -1.41 10.49 -9.68
CA GLN A 193 -2.30 11.05 -10.71
C GLN A 193 -1.82 12.44 -11.16
N THR A 194 -1.42 13.30 -10.23
CA THR A 194 -0.90 14.65 -10.53
C THR A 194 0.35 14.59 -11.42
N ILE A 195 1.24 13.62 -11.18
CA ILE A 195 2.45 13.44 -12.02
C ILE A 195 2.05 12.91 -13.40
N MET A 196 1.13 11.96 -13.47
CA MET A 196 0.65 11.39 -14.73
C MET A 196 -0.01 12.46 -15.62
N ASP A 197 -0.82 13.34 -15.04
CA ASP A 197 -1.48 14.43 -15.75
C ASP A 197 -0.47 15.45 -16.33
N LYS A 198 0.65 15.67 -15.65
CA LYS A 198 1.76 16.50 -16.15
C LYS A 198 2.52 15.85 -17.30
N LEU A 199 2.66 14.51 -17.27
CA LEU A 199 3.37 13.77 -18.32
C LEU A 199 2.55 13.59 -19.59
N ASN A 200 1.25 13.43 -19.45
CA ASN A 200 0.30 13.25 -20.54
C ASN A 200 -0.86 14.25 -20.36
N PRO A 201 -0.64 15.54 -20.67
CA PRO A 201 -1.74 16.51 -20.62
C PRO A 201 -2.85 16.09 -21.60
N PRO A 202 -4.12 16.28 -21.24
CA PRO A 202 -5.28 15.93 -22.08
C PRO A 202 -5.32 16.71 -23.39
#